data_46af50376f4800708a1c9c230a160238
#
_entry.id   46af50376f4800708a1c9c230a160238
#
_cell.length_a   1.000
_cell.length_b   1.000
_cell.length_c   1.000
_cell.angle_alpha   90.00
_cell.angle_beta   90.00
_cell.angle_gamma   90.00
#
_symmetry.space_group_name_H-M   'P 1'
#
loop_
_entity.id
_entity.type
_entity.pdbx_description
1 polymer ?
#
loop_
_entity_poly.entity_id
_entity_poly.type
_entity_poly.pdbx_seq_one_letter_code
_entity_poly.pdbx_strand_id
1 'polypeptide(L)'
;LDLMSGSDFEVVSNQTKEGKESPLRLFDLTSLQVTCNSRFNLSAEDTLKVIQSLYEKKLCSYPRVDTTFLPNDVYPKIEGILRGLKVYAAITSPLLGKPIRKSTKVFNDKKVTDHHAIIPTGQNPSSGLSYNEKMVFDLISKRFIAAFYPDCIVSNTTVRGQANTVTF
;
A
#
# COMPACT_ATOMS: atom_id res chain seq x y z
N LEU A 1 -26.49 26.12 -17.53
CA LEU A 1 -26.16 25.31 -18.72
C LEU A 1 -26.35 26.07 -20.02
N ASP A 2 -27.32 27.00 -20.09
CA ASP A 2 -27.62 27.74 -21.31
C ASP A 2 -26.54 28.75 -21.74
N LEU A 3 -25.70 29.22 -20.80
CA LEU A 3 -24.60 30.16 -21.09
C LEU A 3 -23.45 29.57 -21.90
N MET A 4 -23.42 28.23 -22.07
CA MET A 4 -22.36 27.52 -22.73
C MET A 4 -22.80 26.87 -24.07
N SER A 5 -24.10 26.89 -24.35
CA SER A 5 -24.65 26.32 -25.58
C SER A 5 -24.18 27.07 -26.81
N GLY A 6 -23.49 26.40 -27.72
CA GLY A 6 -22.96 26.99 -28.98
C GLY A 6 -21.68 27.79 -28.83
N SER A 7 -21.00 27.77 -27.70
CA SER A 7 -19.72 28.44 -27.49
C SER A 7 -18.55 27.51 -27.81
N ASP A 8 -17.52 28.01 -28.44
CA ASP A 8 -16.27 27.33 -28.61
C ASP A 8 -15.55 27.16 -27.25
N PHE A 9 -14.99 25.99 -27.01
CA PHE A 9 -14.16 25.73 -25.83
C PHE A 9 -12.71 25.97 -26.20
N GLU A 10 -12.06 26.89 -25.50
CA GLU A 10 -10.65 27.22 -25.68
C GLU A 10 -9.82 26.78 -24.48
N VAL A 11 -8.68 26.16 -24.70
CA VAL A 11 -7.70 25.85 -23.64
C VAL A 11 -6.85 27.09 -23.40
N VAL A 12 -7.07 27.77 -22.27
CA VAL A 12 -6.37 29.02 -21.94
C VAL A 12 -5.06 28.81 -21.19
N SER A 13 -4.88 27.64 -20.55
CA SER A 13 -3.59 27.27 -19.98
C SER A 13 -3.43 25.75 -19.84
N ASN A 14 -2.19 25.31 -19.99
CA ASN A 14 -1.76 23.93 -19.75
C ASN A 14 -0.44 23.99 -18.99
N GLN A 15 -0.44 23.51 -17.74
CA GLN A 15 0.76 23.48 -16.88
C GLN A 15 0.98 22.09 -16.36
N THR A 16 2.19 21.55 -16.60
CA THR A 16 2.63 20.26 -16.08
C THR A 16 3.69 20.49 -15.00
N LYS A 17 3.50 19.84 -13.84
CA LYS A 17 4.45 19.86 -12.73
C LYS A 17 4.79 18.44 -12.33
N GLU A 18 6.09 18.14 -12.18
CA GLU A 18 6.52 16.89 -11.58
C GLU A 18 6.33 16.93 -10.07
N GLY A 19 5.85 15.82 -9.53
CA GLY A 19 5.67 15.59 -8.11
C GLY A 19 6.26 14.25 -7.70
N LYS A 20 6.33 14.00 -6.39
CA LYS A 20 6.75 12.72 -5.82
C LYS A 20 5.67 12.19 -4.90
N GLU A 21 5.26 10.95 -5.13
CA GLU A 21 4.34 10.22 -4.26
C GLU A 21 5.09 9.12 -3.54
N SER A 22 5.08 9.20 -2.20
CA SER A 22 5.68 8.15 -1.38
C SER A 22 4.80 6.91 -1.34
N PRO A 23 5.39 5.72 -1.19
CA PRO A 23 4.62 4.50 -0.92
C PRO A 23 3.70 4.69 0.28
N LEU A 24 2.53 4.07 0.22
CA LEU A 24 1.58 4.05 1.33
C LEU A 24 2.21 3.37 2.56
N ARG A 25 1.78 3.77 3.75
CA ARG A 25 2.21 3.14 5.01
C ARG A 25 1.78 1.67 5.07
N LEU A 26 2.46 0.90 5.91
CA LEU A 26 2.05 -0.46 6.22
C LEU A 26 0.65 -0.47 6.88
N PHE A 27 0.06 -1.64 6.97
CA PHE A 27 -1.27 -1.77 7.58
C PHE A 27 -1.19 -1.89 9.11
N ASP A 28 -2.06 -1.15 9.78
CA ASP A 28 -2.68 -1.52 11.04
C ASP A 28 -4.01 -2.25 10.78
N LEU A 29 -4.70 -2.70 11.83
CA LEU A 29 -5.97 -3.41 11.65
C LEU A 29 -7.03 -2.52 11.00
N THR A 30 -7.17 -1.29 11.44
CA THR A 30 -8.21 -0.37 10.95
C THR A 30 -8.02 -0.05 9.46
N SER A 31 -6.83 0.32 9.04
CA SER A 31 -6.55 0.62 7.63
C SER A 31 -6.66 -0.61 6.73
N LEU A 32 -6.35 -1.81 7.26
CA LEU A 32 -6.58 -3.06 6.54
C LEU A 32 -8.08 -3.30 6.33
N GLN A 33 -8.89 -3.16 7.40
CA GLN A 33 -10.35 -3.32 7.33
C GLN A 33 -10.98 -2.35 6.34
N VAL A 34 -10.62 -1.07 6.38
CA VAL A 34 -11.11 -0.05 5.43
C VAL A 34 -10.74 -0.43 3.99
N THR A 35 -9.50 -0.86 3.77
CA THR A 35 -9.04 -1.23 2.43
C THR A 35 -9.73 -2.51 1.93
N CYS A 36 -9.92 -3.52 2.78
CA CYS A 36 -10.62 -4.76 2.44
C CYS A 36 -12.10 -4.51 2.16
N ASN A 37 -12.74 -3.63 2.90
CA ASN A 37 -14.12 -3.23 2.63
C ASN A 37 -14.23 -2.54 1.26
N SER A 38 -13.41 -1.53 1.00
CA SER A 38 -13.44 -0.77 -0.25
C SER A 38 -13.12 -1.62 -1.49
N ARG A 39 -12.19 -2.58 -1.39
CA ARG A 39 -11.73 -3.37 -2.55
C ARG A 39 -12.46 -4.68 -2.74
N PHE A 40 -12.90 -5.30 -1.65
CA PHE A 40 -13.38 -6.68 -1.63
C PHE A 40 -14.76 -6.82 -1.01
N ASN A 41 -15.35 -5.71 -0.56
CA ASN A 41 -16.64 -5.68 0.15
C ASN A 41 -16.67 -6.61 1.40
N LEU A 42 -15.51 -6.79 2.05
CA LEU A 42 -15.42 -7.52 3.31
C LEU A 42 -15.83 -6.61 4.47
N SER A 43 -16.61 -7.14 5.40
CA SER A 43 -16.89 -6.45 6.66
C SER A 43 -15.61 -6.35 7.52
N ALA A 44 -15.63 -5.45 8.52
CA ALA A 44 -14.53 -5.36 9.48
C ALA A 44 -14.35 -6.69 10.24
N GLU A 45 -15.45 -7.35 10.60
CA GLU A 45 -15.43 -8.64 11.29
C GLU A 45 -14.85 -9.75 10.40
N ASP A 46 -15.28 -9.84 9.13
CA ASP A 46 -14.75 -10.84 8.20
C ASP A 46 -13.29 -10.62 7.90
N THR A 47 -12.87 -9.36 7.73
CA THR A 47 -11.45 -9.02 7.57
C THR A 47 -10.64 -9.47 8.78
N LEU A 48 -11.14 -9.25 10.00
CA LEU A 48 -10.46 -9.71 11.22
C LEU A 48 -10.37 -11.25 11.28
N LYS A 49 -11.42 -11.97 10.93
CA LYS A 49 -11.39 -13.45 10.86
C LYS A 49 -10.36 -13.94 9.85
N VAL A 50 -10.31 -13.32 8.68
CA VAL A 50 -9.35 -13.68 7.62
C VAL A 50 -7.91 -13.45 8.05
N ILE A 51 -7.59 -12.25 8.59
CA ILE A 51 -6.21 -11.94 8.99
C ILE A 51 -5.78 -12.76 10.21
N GLN A 52 -6.71 -13.08 11.13
CA GLN A 52 -6.45 -13.98 12.26
C GLN A 52 -6.06 -15.38 11.75
N SER A 53 -6.79 -15.92 10.79
CA SER A 53 -6.45 -17.20 10.16
C SER A 53 -5.08 -17.17 9.46
N LEU A 54 -4.73 -16.08 8.75
CA LEU A 54 -3.42 -15.92 8.15
C LEU A 54 -2.30 -15.85 9.19
N TYR A 55 -2.53 -15.21 10.33
CA TYR A 55 -1.60 -15.19 11.46
C TYR A 55 -1.40 -16.60 12.06
N GLU A 56 -2.47 -17.34 12.32
CA GLU A 56 -2.41 -18.72 12.84
C GLU A 56 -1.66 -19.66 11.88
N LYS A 57 -1.78 -19.44 10.57
CA LYS A 57 -1.00 -20.12 9.53
C LYS A 57 0.42 -19.60 9.41
N LYS A 58 0.86 -18.67 10.26
CA LYS A 58 2.20 -18.06 10.28
C LYS A 58 2.58 -17.32 9.00
N LEU A 59 1.60 -16.83 8.26
CA LEU A 59 1.80 -16.09 7.01
C LEU A 59 1.94 -14.58 7.23
N CYS A 60 1.35 -14.05 8.31
CA CYS A 60 1.42 -12.63 8.68
C CYS A 60 1.79 -12.46 10.16
N SER A 61 2.24 -11.26 10.52
CA SER A 61 2.42 -10.83 11.90
C SER A 61 1.09 -10.69 12.63
N TYR A 62 1.14 -10.43 13.95
CA TYR A 62 -0.04 -10.29 14.80
C TYR A 62 -1.01 -9.21 14.26
N PRO A 63 -2.32 -9.51 14.14
CA PRO A 63 -3.24 -8.66 13.38
C PRO A 63 -3.87 -7.52 14.19
N ARG A 64 -3.96 -7.64 15.53
CA ARG A 64 -4.65 -6.63 16.36
C ARG A 64 -3.66 -5.55 16.78
N VAL A 65 -3.30 -4.70 15.84
CA VAL A 65 -2.32 -3.64 16.00
C VAL A 65 -2.89 -2.29 15.56
N ASP A 66 -2.45 -1.24 16.21
CA ASP A 66 -2.85 0.15 16.00
C ASP A 66 -1.73 1.00 15.35
N THR A 67 -0.61 0.39 15.01
CA THR A 67 0.53 1.06 14.39
C THR A 67 0.79 0.61 12.96
N THR A 68 1.23 1.55 12.15
CA THR A 68 1.67 1.32 10.75
C THR A 68 3.19 1.28 10.62
N PHE A 69 3.92 1.21 11.74
CA PHE A 69 5.37 1.27 11.80
C PHE A 69 6.00 -0.05 12.20
N LEU A 70 7.27 -0.22 11.80
CA LEU A 70 8.14 -1.29 12.24
C LEU A 70 9.19 -0.73 13.22
N PRO A 71 9.62 -1.50 14.24
CA PRO A 71 10.78 -1.14 15.04
C PRO A 71 12.08 -1.40 14.26
N ASN A 72 13.16 -0.76 14.66
CA ASN A 72 14.44 -0.85 13.98
C ASN A 72 15.07 -2.23 14.00
N ASP A 73 14.77 -3.05 14.99
CA ASP A 73 15.25 -4.44 15.14
C ASP A 73 14.67 -5.41 14.07
N VAL A 74 13.56 -5.03 13.44
CA VAL A 74 12.98 -5.78 12.31
C VAL A 74 13.74 -5.50 11.01
N TYR A 75 14.46 -4.36 10.89
CA TYR A 75 15.13 -4.00 9.65
C TYR A 75 16.08 -5.08 9.10
N PRO A 76 16.93 -5.75 9.89
CA PRO A 76 17.80 -6.83 9.39
C PRO A 76 17.04 -8.04 8.82
N LYS A 77 15.78 -8.22 9.21
CA LYS A 77 14.93 -9.35 8.77
C LYS A 77 14.24 -9.09 7.43
N ILE A 78 14.17 -7.83 6.99
CA ILE A 78 13.40 -7.42 5.81
C ILE A 78 13.86 -8.14 4.54
N GLU A 79 15.17 -8.22 4.31
CA GLU A 79 15.71 -8.91 3.14
C GLU A 79 15.29 -10.39 3.12
N GLY A 80 15.36 -11.07 4.27
CA GLY A 80 14.93 -12.46 4.40
C GLY A 80 13.43 -12.65 4.11
N ILE A 81 12.60 -11.72 4.60
CA ILE A 81 11.15 -11.73 4.32
C ILE A 81 10.91 -11.54 2.82
N LEU A 82 11.53 -10.54 2.18
CA LEU A 82 11.38 -10.29 0.74
C LEU A 82 11.83 -11.48 -0.10
N ARG A 83 12.96 -12.12 0.24
CA ARG A 83 13.45 -13.35 -0.43
C ARG A 83 12.50 -14.53 -0.25
N GLY A 84 11.85 -14.61 0.90
CA GLY A 84 10.88 -15.65 1.21
C GLY A 84 9.60 -15.58 0.38
N LEU A 85 9.18 -14.39 -0.04
CA LEU A 85 7.96 -14.15 -0.81
C LEU A 85 8.13 -14.56 -2.30
N LYS A 86 8.37 -15.86 -2.56
CA LYS A 86 8.71 -16.38 -3.90
C LYS A 86 7.65 -16.09 -4.97
N VAL A 87 6.37 -16.09 -4.59
CA VAL A 87 5.25 -15.78 -5.50
C VAL A 87 5.36 -14.34 -6.04
N TYR A 88 6.05 -13.45 -5.32
CA TYR A 88 6.25 -12.05 -5.68
C TYR A 88 7.67 -11.77 -6.20
N ALA A 89 8.42 -12.80 -6.64
CA ALA A 89 9.81 -12.66 -7.07
C ALA A 89 10.01 -11.55 -8.12
N ALA A 90 9.09 -11.38 -9.06
CA ALA A 90 9.16 -10.34 -10.08
C ALA A 90 9.22 -8.92 -9.50
N ILE A 91 8.57 -8.67 -8.36
CA ILE A 91 8.53 -7.36 -7.71
C ILE A 91 9.42 -7.28 -6.46
N THR A 92 10.00 -8.37 -5.99
CA THR A 92 11.00 -8.32 -4.91
C THR A 92 12.43 -8.28 -5.44
N SER A 93 12.71 -8.91 -6.61
CA SER A 93 14.07 -8.96 -7.19
C SER A 93 14.72 -7.59 -7.38
N PRO A 94 14.03 -6.51 -7.81
CA PRO A 94 14.65 -5.20 -7.95
C PRO A 94 15.09 -4.56 -6.62
N LEU A 95 14.57 -5.04 -5.50
CA LEU A 95 14.93 -4.59 -4.14
C LEU A 95 16.10 -5.38 -3.55
N LEU A 96 16.33 -6.60 -4.04
CA LEU A 96 17.37 -7.50 -3.56
C LEU A 96 18.71 -7.21 -4.25
N GLY A 97 19.82 -7.51 -3.57
CA GLY A 97 21.16 -7.28 -4.12
C GLY A 97 21.70 -5.85 -3.96
N LYS A 98 20.94 -4.98 -3.31
CA LYS A 98 21.35 -3.63 -2.88
C LYS A 98 20.80 -3.35 -1.47
N PRO A 99 21.36 -2.38 -0.72
CA PRO A 99 20.83 -2.02 0.59
C PRO A 99 19.34 -1.64 0.49
N ILE A 100 18.51 -2.29 1.30
CA ILE A 100 17.08 -1.98 1.36
C ILE A 100 16.87 -0.59 1.96
N ARG A 101 16.00 0.20 1.35
CA ARG A 101 15.68 1.56 1.81
C ARG A 101 15.17 1.52 3.26
N LYS A 102 15.91 2.17 4.17
CA LYS A 102 15.47 2.39 5.55
C LYS A 102 14.83 3.77 5.67
N SER A 103 13.51 3.82 5.68
CA SER A 103 12.77 5.08 5.76
C SER A 103 12.16 5.27 7.15
N THR A 104 12.23 6.50 7.70
CA THR A 104 11.53 6.87 8.94
C THR A 104 9.99 6.86 8.80
N LYS A 105 9.48 6.76 7.57
CA LYS A 105 8.06 6.53 7.30
C LYS A 105 7.64 5.07 7.55
N VAL A 106 8.62 4.14 7.60
CA VAL A 106 8.41 2.72 7.85
C VAL A 106 8.94 2.33 9.23
N PHE A 107 10.14 2.80 9.61
CA PHE A 107 10.80 2.42 10.86
C PHE A 107 10.76 3.56 11.87
N ASN A 108 10.11 3.33 13.02
CA ASN A 108 10.04 4.30 14.11
C ASN A 108 9.71 3.60 15.44
N ASP A 109 10.72 3.37 16.28
CA ASP A 109 10.56 2.70 17.57
C ASP A 109 9.58 3.42 18.52
N LYS A 110 9.53 4.76 18.45
CA LYS A 110 8.64 5.57 19.31
C LYS A 110 7.16 5.41 18.97
N LYS A 111 6.85 4.83 17.81
CA LYS A 111 5.48 4.61 17.33
C LYS A 111 5.09 3.12 17.30
N VAL A 112 5.91 2.28 17.90
CA VAL A 112 5.63 0.86 18.11
C VAL A 112 5.57 0.62 19.63
N THR A 113 4.48 0.03 20.07
CA THR A 113 4.27 -0.35 21.48
C THR A 113 4.53 -1.85 21.64
N ASP A 114 3.49 -2.64 21.81
CA ASP A 114 3.61 -4.08 22.04
C ASP A 114 3.81 -4.87 20.73
N HIS A 115 3.19 -4.41 19.64
CA HIS A 115 3.23 -5.07 18.35
C HIS A 115 3.48 -4.05 17.24
N HIS A 116 4.13 -4.49 16.16
CA HIS A 116 4.38 -3.67 14.97
C HIS A 116 3.29 -3.86 13.90
N ALA A 117 3.35 -3.06 12.85
CA ALA A 117 2.45 -3.13 11.69
C ALA A 117 2.28 -4.56 11.14
N ILE A 118 1.16 -4.80 10.48
CA ILE A 118 0.85 -6.06 9.82
C ILE A 118 1.74 -6.24 8.60
N ILE A 119 2.60 -7.28 8.63
CA ILE A 119 3.51 -7.62 7.54
C ILE A 119 3.48 -9.13 7.26
N PRO A 120 3.86 -9.58 6.05
CA PRO A 120 4.08 -11.00 5.79
C PRO A 120 5.32 -11.50 6.54
N THR A 121 5.36 -12.79 6.84
CA THR A 121 6.51 -13.45 7.51
C THR A 121 7.62 -13.89 6.56
N GLY A 122 7.36 -13.85 5.25
CA GLY A 122 8.23 -14.44 4.22
C GLY A 122 7.92 -15.90 3.92
N GLN A 123 6.98 -16.52 4.62
CA GLN A 123 6.49 -17.85 4.26
C GLN A 123 5.51 -17.75 3.06
N ASN A 124 5.62 -18.75 2.18
CA ASN A 124 4.66 -18.84 1.08
C ASN A 124 3.44 -19.63 1.52
N PRO A 125 2.24 -19.21 1.07
CA PRO A 125 1.04 -19.98 1.32
C PRO A 125 1.17 -21.40 0.76
N SER A 126 0.92 -22.41 1.59
CA SER A 126 0.67 -23.77 1.13
C SER A 126 -0.69 -23.83 0.40
N SER A 127 -0.96 -24.93 -0.32
CA SER A 127 -2.27 -25.22 -0.87
C SER A 127 -3.32 -25.19 0.25
N GLY A 128 -4.47 -24.48 0.04
CA GLY A 128 -5.58 -24.52 1.01
C GLY A 128 -5.99 -23.15 1.58
N LEU A 129 -5.46 -22.03 1.06
CA LEU A 129 -6.04 -20.73 1.39
C LEU A 129 -7.39 -20.54 0.69
N SER A 130 -8.37 -20.04 1.44
CA SER A 130 -9.64 -19.57 0.88
C SER A 130 -9.41 -18.39 -0.09
N TYR A 131 -10.42 -18.06 -0.87
CA TYR A 131 -10.37 -16.92 -1.79
C TYR A 131 -10.06 -15.60 -1.05
N ASN A 132 -10.75 -15.34 0.06
CA ASN A 132 -10.55 -14.13 0.86
C ASN A 132 -9.14 -14.08 1.49
N GLU A 133 -8.64 -15.22 1.98
CA GLU A 133 -7.28 -15.30 2.53
C GLU A 133 -6.22 -14.97 1.46
N LYS A 134 -6.38 -15.48 0.25
CA LYS A 134 -5.48 -15.16 -0.87
C LYS A 134 -5.48 -13.67 -1.18
N MET A 135 -6.66 -13.05 -1.24
CA MET A 135 -6.80 -11.63 -1.55
C MET A 135 -6.18 -10.74 -0.45
N VAL A 136 -6.45 -11.04 0.82
CA VAL A 136 -5.93 -10.27 1.95
C VAL A 136 -4.42 -10.47 2.08
N PHE A 137 -3.91 -11.68 1.89
CA PHE A 137 -2.46 -11.95 1.89
C PHE A 137 -1.75 -11.22 0.75
N ASP A 138 -2.31 -11.23 -0.46
CA ASP A 138 -1.79 -10.48 -1.62
C ASP A 138 -1.73 -8.98 -1.33
N LEU A 139 -2.80 -8.42 -0.77
CA LEU A 139 -2.88 -7.01 -0.40
C LEU A 139 -1.79 -6.62 0.60
N ILE A 140 -1.61 -7.41 1.67
CA ILE A 140 -0.60 -7.16 2.71
C ILE A 140 0.81 -7.29 2.13
N SER A 141 1.06 -8.34 1.34
CA SER A 141 2.37 -8.60 0.73
C SER A 141 2.78 -7.50 -0.23
N LYS A 142 1.89 -7.07 -1.12
CA LYS A 142 2.15 -5.97 -2.06
C LYS A 142 2.37 -4.64 -1.34
N ARG A 143 1.59 -4.33 -0.30
CA ARG A 143 1.77 -3.13 0.53
C ARG A 143 3.13 -3.12 1.22
N PHE A 144 3.54 -4.26 1.77
CA PHE A 144 4.85 -4.44 2.40
C PHE A 144 5.99 -4.24 1.41
N ILE A 145 5.94 -4.90 0.25
CA ILE A 145 6.97 -4.77 -0.78
C ILE A 145 7.08 -3.33 -1.27
N ALA A 146 5.94 -2.68 -1.55
CA ALA A 146 5.89 -1.31 -2.02
C ALA A 146 6.54 -0.30 -1.06
N ALA A 147 6.49 -0.55 0.26
CA ALA A 147 7.08 0.34 1.27
C ALA A 147 8.60 0.52 1.14
N PHE A 148 9.28 -0.38 0.44
CA PHE A 148 10.74 -0.34 0.21
C PHE A 148 11.13 0.19 -1.16
N TYR A 149 10.17 0.46 -2.03
CA TYR A 149 10.42 1.13 -3.31
C TYR A 149 10.70 2.63 -3.12
N PRO A 150 11.40 3.26 -4.08
CA PRO A 150 11.52 4.71 -4.10
C PRO A 150 10.16 5.39 -4.27
N ASP A 151 10.12 6.68 -4.01
CA ASP A 151 8.95 7.49 -4.29
C ASP A 151 8.65 7.47 -5.80
N CYS A 152 7.37 7.37 -6.17
CA CYS A 152 6.92 7.43 -7.55
C CYS A 152 7.03 8.89 -8.05
N ILE A 153 7.61 9.07 -9.23
CA ILE A 153 7.57 10.37 -9.91
C ILE A 153 6.25 10.44 -10.68
N VAL A 154 5.47 11.46 -10.39
CA VAL A 154 4.17 11.71 -11.00
C VAL A 154 4.21 13.04 -11.77
N SER A 155 3.51 13.08 -12.89
CA SER A 155 3.35 14.28 -13.71
C SER A 155 1.91 14.76 -13.58
N ASN A 156 1.73 15.88 -12.88
CA ASN A 156 0.42 16.49 -12.68
C ASN A 156 0.21 17.60 -13.71
N THR A 157 -0.73 17.38 -14.63
CA THR A 157 -1.10 18.35 -15.62
C THR A 157 -2.42 19.00 -15.25
N THR A 158 -2.39 20.32 -15.10
CA THR A 158 -3.57 21.14 -14.91
C THR A 158 -3.89 21.85 -16.22
N VAL A 159 -5.05 21.57 -16.77
CA VAL A 159 -5.59 22.24 -17.95
C VAL A 159 -6.71 23.16 -17.50
N ARG A 160 -6.67 24.42 -17.92
CA ARG A 160 -7.78 25.36 -17.74
C ARG A 160 -8.37 25.65 -19.10
N GLY A 161 -9.67 25.51 -19.20
CA GLY A 161 -10.43 25.83 -20.38
C GLY A 161 -11.40 26.98 -20.10
N GLN A 162 -11.82 27.67 -21.14
CA GLN A 162 -12.81 28.73 -21.10
C GLN A 162 -13.85 28.53 -22.18
N ALA A 163 -15.10 28.70 -21.82
CA ALA A 163 -16.21 28.83 -22.77
C ALA A 163 -16.96 30.11 -22.45
N ASN A 164 -16.97 31.08 -23.37
CA ASN A 164 -17.41 32.43 -23.11
C ASN A 164 -16.70 33.08 -21.90
N THR A 165 -17.44 33.43 -20.87
CA THR A 165 -16.93 34.05 -19.62
C THR A 165 -16.69 33.04 -18.51
N VAL A 166 -16.96 31.73 -18.73
CA VAL A 166 -16.85 30.67 -17.72
C VAL A 166 -15.50 29.92 -17.86
N THR A 167 -14.72 29.91 -16.80
CA THR A 167 -13.44 29.16 -16.71
C THR A 167 -13.64 27.84 -15.94
N PHE A 168 -13.00 26.78 -16.41
CA PHE A 168 -13.05 25.45 -15.84
C PHE A 168 -11.65 24.99 -15.38
#